data_e3c649e8da4171ca5ea34e7cce43cc51
#
_entry.id   e3c649e8da4171ca5ea34e7cce43cc51
#
_cell.length_a   1.000
_cell.length_b   1.000
_cell.length_c   1.000
_cell.angle_alpha   90.00
_cell.angle_beta   90.00
_cell.angle_gamma   90.00
#
_symmetry.space_group_name_H-M   'P 1'
#
loop_
_entity.id
_entity.type
_entity.pdbx_description
1 polymer ?
#
loop_
_entity_poly.entity_id
_entity_poly.type
_entity_poly.pdbx_seq_one_letter_code
_entity_poly.pdbx_strand_id
1 'polypeptide(L)'
;DEPSAEAVQRFRDACANAVLDSALGRRAVFKDSPGAFGVRSVDVIREKYFVCAVCMLFFSVSLGIMKTVPDELQMGTAKRFICSGGSRTAFSASKFAAAAVLCTVGAVPLVLVFKTPFSARLLLTLLLGSTVCAELMFLLSLAFKRTERFMLAGGIVMLAALFAGGVIYPLNLMPEAVQKLSILSVARHMFAGIVPEAAGGGCGLGPLAAAAGILALLCGAAAAAL
;
A
#
# COMPACT_ATOMS: atom_id res chain seq x y z
N ASP A 1 -29.86 -22.80 -33.66
CA ASP A 1 -28.80 -23.62 -33.01
C ASP A 1 -28.44 -22.95 -31.68
N GLU A 2 -28.94 -23.46 -30.58
CA GLU A 2 -28.51 -22.97 -29.25
C GLU A 2 -27.04 -23.34 -29.02
N PRO A 3 -26.22 -22.40 -28.61
CA PRO A 3 -24.83 -22.71 -28.30
C PRO A 3 -24.78 -23.73 -27.16
N SER A 4 -24.02 -24.80 -27.33
CA SER A 4 -23.89 -25.84 -26.32
C SER A 4 -23.43 -25.22 -24.97
N ALA A 5 -23.95 -25.76 -23.86
CA ALA A 5 -23.60 -25.25 -22.52
C ALA A 5 -22.09 -25.17 -22.30
N GLU A 6 -21.32 -26.06 -22.91
CA GLU A 6 -19.85 -26.03 -22.92
C GLU A 6 -19.28 -24.85 -23.67
N ALA A 7 -19.86 -24.39 -24.78
CA ALA A 7 -19.36 -23.22 -25.51
C ALA A 7 -19.58 -21.93 -24.72
N VAL A 8 -20.75 -21.84 -24.04
CA VAL A 8 -21.04 -20.69 -23.14
C VAL A 8 -20.08 -20.66 -21.95
N GLN A 9 -19.78 -21.84 -21.39
CA GLN A 9 -18.83 -21.93 -20.28
C GLN A 9 -17.41 -21.55 -20.70
N ARG A 10 -16.93 -22.04 -21.84
CA ARG A 10 -15.62 -21.66 -22.42
C ARG A 10 -15.52 -20.17 -22.70
N PHE A 11 -16.59 -19.56 -23.23
CA PHE A 11 -16.62 -18.11 -23.47
C PHE A 11 -16.58 -17.31 -22.17
N ARG A 12 -17.33 -17.72 -21.14
CA ARG A 12 -17.33 -17.10 -19.82
C ARG A 12 -15.95 -17.18 -19.17
N ASP A 13 -15.30 -18.32 -19.25
CA ASP A 13 -13.96 -18.55 -18.71
C ASP A 13 -12.90 -17.74 -19.47
N ALA A 14 -13.02 -17.64 -20.79
CA ALA A 14 -12.15 -16.81 -21.62
C ALA A 14 -12.31 -15.32 -21.30
N CYS A 15 -13.52 -14.83 -21.10
CA CYS A 15 -13.78 -13.44 -20.70
C CYS A 15 -13.24 -13.16 -19.29
N ALA A 16 -13.47 -14.06 -18.35
CA ALA A 16 -12.95 -13.91 -16.98
C ALA A 16 -11.42 -13.87 -16.96
N ASN A 17 -10.76 -14.70 -17.77
CA ASN A 17 -9.31 -14.74 -17.87
C ASN A 17 -8.75 -13.51 -18.59
N ALA A 18 -9.38 -13.00 -19.64
CA ALA A 18 -8.99 -11.78 -20.32
C ALA A 18 -9.06 -10.55 -19.38
N VAL A 19 -10.11 -10.49 -18.55
CA VAL A 19 -10.25 -9.44 -17.51
C VAL A 19 -9.15 -9.58 -16.44
N LEU A 20 -8.84 -10.82 -16.05
CA LEU A 20 -7.80 -11.11 -15.06
C LEU A 20 -6.39 -10.77 -15.60
N ASP A 21 -6.09 -11.14 -16.83
CA ASP A 21 -4.80 -10.83 -17.48
C ASP A 21 -4.62 -9.34 -17.72
N SER A 22 -5.71 -8.64 -18.09
CA SER A 22 -5.71 -7.18 -18.18
C SER A 22 -5.49 -6.53 -16.80
N ALA A 23 -6.13 -7.09 -15.76
CA ALA A 23 -6.00 -6.59 -14.40
C ALA A 23 -4.59 -6.77 -13.81
N LEU A 24 -3.84 -7.76 -14.28
CA LEU A 24 -2.49 -8.09 -13.81
C LEU A 24 -1.38 -7.50 -14.68
N GLY A 25 -1.70 -6.81 -15.77
CA GLY A 25 -0.70 -6.22 -16.67
C GLY A 25 0.09 -7.25 -17.49
N ARG A 26 -0.38 -8.48 -17.56
CA ARG A 26 0.23 -9.51 -18.39
C ARG A 26 -0.37 -9.43 -19.80
N ARG A 27 0.48 -9.38 -20.83
CA ARG A 27 0.06 -9.71 -22.19
C ARG A 27 -0.39 -11.17 -22.17
N ALA A 28 -1.65 -11.41 -22.54
CA ALA A 28 -2.21 -12.74 -22.64
C ALA A 28 -1.35 -13.57 -23.61
N VAL A 29 -0.46 -14.40 -23.06
CA VAL A 29 0.10 -15.52 -23.80
C VAL A 29 -0.89 -16.67 -23.61
N PHE A 30 -1.78 -16.82 -24.58
CA PHE A 30 -2.65 -17.99 -24.67
C PHE A 30 -1.75 -19.23 -24.77
N LYS A 31 -1.56 -19.90 -23.67
CA LYS A 31 -0.96 -21.24 -23.63
C LYS A 31 -2.07 -22.22 -23.27
N ASP A 32 -2.51 -22.94 -24.27
CA ASP A 32 -3.55 -23.97 -24.18
C ASP A 32 -3.19 -25.04 -23.14
N SER A 33 -3.77 -24.93 -21.95
CA SER A 33 -3.77 -26.02 -20.97
C SER A 33 -5.09 -26.02 -20.22
N PRO A 34 -6.01 -26.93 -20.53
CA PRO A 34 -7.40 -26.89 -20.03
C PRO A 34 -7.59 -27.18 -18.55
N GLY A 35 -6.55 -27.54 -17.80
CA GLY A 35 -6.70 -27.99 -16.40
C GLY A 35 -6.23 -27.01 -15.32
N ALA A 36 -5.50 -25.93 -15.68
CA ALA A 36 -4.83 -25.08 -14.69
C ALA A 36 -5.59 -23.77 -14.35
N PHE A 37 -6.67 -23.46 -15.05
CA PHE A 37 -7.31 -22.15 -15.04
C PHE A 37 -8.10 -21.81 -13.77
N GLY A 38 -8.78 -22.78 -13.18
CA GLY A 38 -9.67 -22.49 -12.05
C GLY A 38 -8.96 -22.14 -10.76
N VAL A 39 -7.85 -22.81 -10.45
CA VAL A 39 -7.12 -22.64 -9.18
C VAL A 39 -6.25 -21.38 -9.21
N ARG A 40 -5.63 -21.08 -10.34
CA ARG A 40 -4.73 -19.92 -10.48
C ARG A 40 -5.45 -18.58 -10.44
N SER A 41 -6.68 -18.51 -10.93
CA SER A 41 -7.48 -17.29 -10.92
C SER A 41 -7.94 -16.90 -9.51
N VAL A 42 -8.32 -17.87 -8.69
CA VAL A 42 -8.77 -17.64 -7.31
C VAL A 42 -7.61 -17.16 -6.43
N ASP A 43 -6.43 -17.74 -6.60
CA ASP A 43 -5.25 -17.34 -5.82
C ASP A 43 -4.81 -15.90 -6.13
N VAL A 44 -4.80 -15.51 -7.39
CA VAL A 44 -4.46 -14.14 -7.81
C VAL A 44 -5.47 -13.12 -7.29
N ILE A 45 -6.77 -13.44 -7.33
CA ILE A 45 -7.81 -12.59 -6.77
C ILE A 45 -7.62 -12.43 -5.26
N ARG A 46 -7.37 -13.54 -4.55
CA ARG A 46 -7.10 -13.55 -3.12
C ARG A 46 -5.90 -12.67 -2.76
N GLU A 47 -4.78 -12.80 -3.47
CA GLU A 47 -3.57 -12.00 -3.27
C GLU A 47 -3.82 -10.51 -3.50
N LYS A 48 -4.59 -10.15 -4.54
CA LYS A 48 -4.96 -8.77 -4.82
C LYS A 48 -5.79 -8.16 -3.68
N TYR A 49 -6.79 -8.87 -3.18
CA TYR A 49 -7.60 -8.40 -2.05
C TYR A 49 -6.78 -8.31 -0.76
N PHE A 50 -5.84 -9.24 -0.55
CA PHE A 50 -4.90 -9.17 0.57
C PHE A 50 -4.08 -7.88 0.54
N VAL A 51 -3.45 -7.57 -0.61
CA VAL A 51 -2.67 -6.33 -0.76
C VAL A 51 -3.54 -5.09 -0.57
N CYS A 52 -4.76 -5.10 -1.12
CA CYS A 52 -5.71 -4.01 -0.93
C CYS A 52 -6.01 -3.78 0.56
N ALA A 53 -6.34 -4.84 1.29
CA ALA A 53 -6.64 -4.78 2.71
C ALA A 53 -5.44 -4.30 3.54
N VAL A 54 -4.23 -4.78 3.23
CA VAL A 54 -2.99 -4.36 3.90
C VAL A 54 -2.70 -2.87 3.63
N CYS A 55 -2.80 -2.42 2.39
CA CYS A 55 -2.60 -1.01 2.06
C CYS A 55 -3.62 -0.11 2.77
N MET A 56 -4.90 -0.48 2.75
CA MET A 56 -5.96 0.23 3.47
C MET A 56 -5.66 0.32 4.97
N LEU A 57 -5.26 -0.80 5.58
CA LEU A 57 -4.89 -0.86 6.99
C LEU A 57 -3.72 0.10 7.29
N PHE A 58 -2.63 0.04 6.50
CA PHE A 58 -1.43 0.83 6.75
C PHE A 58 -1.70 2.32 6.63
N PHE A 59 -2.42 2.75 5.61
CA PHE A 59 -2.80 4.14 5.48
C PHE A 59 -3.73 4.61 6.60
N SER A 60 -4.72 3.80 6.97
CA SER A 60 -5.69 4.15 8.02
C SER A 60 -5.02 4.24 9.40
N VAL A 61 -4.16 3.28 9.74
CA VAL A 61 -3.41 3.28 11.00
C VAL A 61 -2.43 4.45 11.05
N SER A 62 -1.67 4.67 9.98
CA SER A 62 -0.73 5.78 9.90
C SER A 62 -1.45 7.13 10.01
N LEU A 63 -2.58 7.31 9.33
CA LEU A 63 -3.42 8.49 9.45
C LEU A 63 -3.91 8.70 10.88
N GLY A 64 -4.39 7.62 11.52
CA GLY A 64 -4.88 7.63 12.90
C GLY A 64 -3.82 8.03 13.93
N ILE A 65 -2.58 7.57 13.76
CA ILE A 65 -1.47 7.90 14.66
C ILE A 65 -0.95 9.31 14.39
N MET A 66 -0.74 9.65 13.11
CA MET A 66 -0.15 10.93 12.75
C MET A 66 -1.08 12.13 12.99
N LYS A 67 -2.39 11.91 13.15
CA LYS A 67 -3.31 12.98 13.61
C LYS A 67 -2.93 13.55 14.98
N THR A 68 -2.24 12.76 15.81
CA THR A 68 -1.78 13.24 17.12
C THR A 68 -0.72 14.34 17.02
N VAL A 69 0.02 14.39 15.91
CA VAL A 69 1.07 15.40 15.70
C VAL A 69 0.50 16.83 15.66
N PRO A 70 -0.47 17.17 14.79
CA PRO A 70 -1.09 18.50 14.81
C PRO A 70 -1.84 18.77 16.13
N ASP A 71 -2.43 17.76 16.77
CA ASP A 71 -3.09 17.94 18.08
C ASP A 71 -2.08 18.35 19.16
N GLU A 72 -0.95 17.65 19.25
CA GLU A 72 0.10 17.92 20.23
C GLU A 72 0.83 19.26 19.96
N LEU A 73 0.92 19.66 18.69
CA LEU A 73 1.44 20.97 18.32
C LEU A 73 0.48 22.09 18.74
N GLN A 74 -0.83 21.91 18.55
CA GLN A 74 -1.84 22.89 18.95
C GLN A 74 -1.96 23.02 20.46
N MET A 75 -1.97 21.90 21.19
CA MET A 75 -2.02 21.87 22.65
C MET A 75 -0.73 22.32 23.33
N GLY A 76 0.36 22.51 22.56
CA GLY A 76 1.68 22.87 23.08
C GLY A 76 2.40 21.75 23.82
N THR A 77 1.87 20.52 23.79
CA THR A 77 2.47 19.36 24.46
C THR A 77 3.84 19.02 23.87
N ALA A 78 3.99 19.10 22.54
CA ALA A 78 5.26 18.93 21.87
C ALA A 78 6.30 19.95 22.35
N LYS A 79 5.93 21.22 22.55
CA LYS A 79 6.81 22.26 23.08
C LYS A 79 7.24 21.96 24.52
N ARG A 80 6.30 21.53 25.37
CA ARG A 80 6.60 21.16 26.77
C ARG A 80 7.56 19.97 26.83
N PHE A 81 7.38 18.96 25.96
CA PHE A 81 8.28 17.82 25.87
C PHE A 81 9.72 18.26 25.50
N ILE A 82 9.85 19.14 24.54
CA ILE A 82 11.17 19.67 24.12
C ILE A 82 11.79 20.51 25.25
N CYS A 83 11.01 21.35 25.92
CA CYS A 83 11.49 22.17 27.05
C CYS A 83 11.91 21.32 28.26
N SER A 84 11.33 20.12 28.46
CA SER A 84 11.74 19.18 29.50
C SER A 84 13.00 18.37 29.18
N GLY A 85 13.70 18.70 28.08
CA GLY A 85 14.93 18.01 27.65
C GLY A 85 14.72 16.88 26.65
N GLY A 86 13.48 16.65 26.18
CA GLY A 86 13.20 15.69 25.12
C GLY A 86 13.74 16.16 23.76
N SER A 87 14.32 15.24 22.98
CA SER A 87 14.78 15.59 21.63
C SER A 87 13.62 15.55 20.62
N ARG A 88 13.63 16.44 19.64
CA ARG A 88 12.64 16.49 18.55
C ARG A 88 12.63 15.19 17.74
N THR A 89 13.79 14.59 17.55
CA THR A 89 13.94 13.31 16.87
C THR A 89 13.33 12.16 17.65
N ALA A 90 13.44 12.15 18.99
CA ALA A 90 12.78 11.14 19.84
C ALA A 90 11.25 11.26 19.75
N PHE A 91 10.72 12.48 19.66
CA PHE A 91 9.29 12.71 19.46
C PHE A 91 8.79 12.09 18.15
N SER A 92 9.43 12.37 17.02
CA SER A 92 9.04 11.80 15.73
C SER A 92 9.27 10.29 15.69
N ALA A 93 10.40 9.80 16.20
CA ALA A 93 10.72 8.37 16.25
C ALA A 93 9.68 7.55 17.02
N SER A 94 9.15 8.10 18.12
CA SER A 94 8.09 7.43 18.90
C SER A 94 6.81 7.24 18.09
N LYS A 95 6.44 8.20 17.23
CA LYS A 95 5.25 8.11 16.35
C LYS A 95 5.47 7.06 15.25
N PHE A 96 6.66 7.04 14.65
CA PHE A 96 7.01 6.01 13.65
C PHE A 96 7.02 4.61 14.24
N ALA A 97 7.62 4.45 15.42
CA ALA A 97 7.64 3.16 16.11
C ALA A 97 6.21 2.68 16.43
N ALA A 98 5.35 3.57 16.94
CA ALA A 98 3.96 3.24 17.20
C ALA A 98 3.21 2.84 15.92
N ALA A 99 3.41 3.56 14.82
CA ALA A 99 2.79 3.25 13.52
C ALA A 99 3.29 1.89 13.00
N ALA A 100 4.59 1.64 13.02
CA ALA A 100 5.17 0.38 12.55
C ALA A 100 4.66 -0.83 13.36
N VAL A 101 4.62 -0.71 14.70
CA VAL A 101 4.13 -1.78 15.57
C VAL A 101 2.65 -2.06 15.30
N LEU A 102 1.80 -1.02 15.29
CA LEU A 102 0.36 -1.21 15.07
C LEU A 102 0.03 -1.70 13.66
N CYS A 103 0.74 -1.25 12.64
CA CYS A 103 0.59 -1.77 11.28
C CYS A 103 1.00 -3.25 11.21
N THR A 104 2.12 -3.62 11.83
CA THR A 104 2.62 -5.00 11.80
C THR A 104 1.68 -5.93 12.56
N VAL A 105 1.25 -5.54 13.77
CA VAL A 105 0.29 -6.31 14.56
C VAL A 105 -1.06 -6.43 13.84
N GLY A 106 -1.53 -5.33 13.23
CA GLY A 106 -2.78 -5.33 12.45
C GLY A 106 -2.71 -6.16 11.17
N ALA A 107 -1.52 -6.35 10.59
CA ALA A 107 -1.35 -7.19 9.40
C ALA A 107 -1.41 -8.70 9.72
N VAL A 108 -1.12 -9.12 10.96
CA VAL A 108 -1.13 -10.54 11.36
C VAL A 108 -2.48 -11.21 11.08
N PRO A 109 -3.63 -10.68 11.54
CA PRO A 109 -4.92 -11.30 11.24
C PRO A 109 -5.21 -11.35 9.73
N LEU A 110 -4.77 -10.38 8.95
CA LEU A 110 -4.94 -10.40 7.50
C LEU A 110 -4.13 -11.55 6.87
N VAL A 111 -2.88 -11.75 7.29
CA VAL A 111 -2.05 -12.87 6.82
C VAL A 111 -2.72 -14.22 7.13
N LEU A 112 -3.32 -14.36 8.32
CA LEU A 112 -4.02 -15.57 8.73
C LEU A 112 -5.32 -15.80 7.92
N VAL A 113 -6.14 -14.76 7.74
CA VAL A 113 -7.41 -14.85 7.00
C VAL A 113 -7.17 -15.19 5.53
N PHE A 114 -6.20 -14.54 4.90
CA PHE A 114 -5.88 -14.77 3.49
C PHE A 114 -4.97 -15.98 3.26
N LYS A 115 -4.53 -16.67 4.33
CA LYS A 115 -3.65 -17.84 4.26
C LYS A 115 -2.42 -17.62 3.38
N THR A 116 -1.85 -16.41 3.43
CA THR A 116 -0.66 -16.08 2.67
C THR A 116 0.56 -16.78 3.29
N PRO A 117 1.45 -17.39 2.48
CA PRO A 117 2.63 -18.05 3.01
C PRO A 117 3.52 -17.02 3.70
N PHE A 118 3.84 -17.28 4.96
CA PHE A 118 4.72 -16.41 5.73
C PHE A 118 6.16 -16.55 5.21
N SER A 119 6.70 -15.49 4.63
CA SER A 119 8.06 -15.43 4.13
C SER A 119 8.80 -14.21 4.67
N ALA A 120 10.12 -14.28 4.76
CA ALA A 120 10.95 -13.14 5.15
C ALA A 120 10.74 -11.93 4.21
N ARG A 121 10.49 -12.19 2.93
CA ARG A 121 10.18 -11.18 1.94
C ARG A 121 8.85 -10.48 2.25
N LEU A 122 7.79 -11.22 2.61
CA LEU A 122 6.51 -10.67 3.03
C LEU A 122 6.69 -9.75 4.23
N LEU A 123 7.39 -10.23 5.27
CA LEU A 123 7.66 -9.44 6.48
C LEU A 123 8.40 -8.14 6.15
N LEU A 124 9.43 -8.22 5.33
CA LEU A 124 10.21 -7.05 4.92
C LEU A 124 9.36 -6.05 4.13
N THR A 125 8.51 -6.54 3.22
CA THR A 125 7.59 -5.68 2.46
C THR A 125 6.58 -5.00 3.38
N LEU A 126 6.05 -5.71 4.37
CA LEU A 126 5.11 -5.15 5.35
C LEU A 126 5.78 -4.07 6.21
N LEU A 127 6.99 -4.32 6.69
CA LEU A 127 7.76 -3.35 7.47
C LEU A 127 8.09 -2.09 6.65
N LEU A 128 8.65 -2.26 5.45
CA LEU A 128 8.98 -1.14 4.58
C LEU A 128 7.72 -0.36 4.15
N GLY A 129 6.64 -1.07 3.81
CA GLY A 129 5.38 -0.43 3.44
C GLY A 129 4.76 0.37 4.57
N SER A 130 4.79 -0.15 5.81
CA SER A 130 4.28 0.56 6.98
C SER A 130 5.09 1.83 7.29
N THR A 131 6.43 1.76 7.18
CA THR A 131 7.29 2.94 7.41
C THR A 131 7.04 4.01 6.36
N VAL A 132 6.99 3.67 5.07
CA VAL A 132 6.72 4.63 4.00
C VAL A 132 5.36 5.31 4.15
N CYS A 133 4.30 4.55 4.50
CA CYS A 133 2.98 5.12 4.77
C CYS A 133 3.01 6.07 5.98
N ALA A 134 3.71 5.70 7.05
CA ALA A 134 3.85 6.52 8.24
C ALA A 134 4.61 7.82 7.96
N GLU A 135 5.71 7.74 7.22
CA GLU A 135 6.54 8.90 6.83
C GLU A 135 5.75 9.87 5.95
N LEU A 136 5.02 9.35 4.96
CA LEU A 136 4.16 10.17 4.10
C LEU A 136 3.10 10.91 4.91
N MET A 137 2.41 10.21 5.82
CA MET A 137 1.40 10.82 6.67
C MET A 137 2.00 11.79 7.70
N PHE A 138 3.22 11.53 8.18
CA PHE A 138 3.93 12.47 9.06
C PHE A 138 4.26 13.78 8.34
N LEU A 139 4.84 13.73 7.15
CA LEU A 139 5.12 14.94 6.36
C LEU A 139 3.83 15.72 6.09
N LEU A 140 2.75 15.02 5.76
CA LEU A 140 1.45 15.65 5.57
C LEU A 140 0.94 16.29 6.87
N SER A 141 1.15 15.66 8.04
CA SER A 141 0.72 16.18 9.34
C SER A 141 1.44 17.49 9.72
N LEU A 142 2.68 17.66 9.29
CA LEU A 142 3.43 18.90 9.50
C LEU A 142 2.96 20.05 8.60
N ALA A 143 2.45 19.73 7.41
CA ALA A 143 1.91 20.72 6.48
C ALA A 143 0.60 21.35 6.98
N PHE A 144 -0.17 20.63 7.79
CA PHE A 144 -1.47 21.07 8.26
C PHE A 144 -1.47 21.38 9.75
N LYS A 145 -1.78 22.64 10.10
CA LYS A 145 -1.85 23.09 11.50
C LYS A 145 -3.10 22.61 12.23
N ARG A 146 -4.16 22.19 11.50
CA ARG A 146 -5.44 21.74 12.09
C ARG A 146 -5.68 20.28 11.77
N THR A 147 -6.01 19.51 12.78
CA THR A 147 -6.28 18.06 12.69
C THR A 147 -7.38 17.73 11.69
N GLU A 148 -8.46 18.52 11.63
CA GLU A 148 -9.55 18.32 10.68
C GLU A 148 -9.07 18.40 9.21
N ARG A 149 -8.26 19.41 8.90
CA ARG A 149 -7.69 19.58 7.54
C ARG A 149 -6.70 18.47 7.20
N PHE A 150 -5.90 18.06 8.19
CA PHE A 150 -5.00 16.91 8.03
C PHE A 150 -5.77 15.62 7.72
N MET A 151 -6.82 15.31 8.50
CA MET A 151 -7.64 14.12 8.28
C MET A 151 -8.29 14.09 6.89
N LEU A 152 -8.81 15.24 6.44
CA LEU A 152 -9.40 15.37 5.10
C LEU A 152 -8.34 15.16 4.00
N ALA A 153 -7.22 15.86 4.09
CA ALA A 153 -6.11 15.74 3.13
C ALA A 153 -5.51 14.33 3.12
N GLY A 154 -5.31 13.73 4.29
CA GLY A 154 -4.80 12.37 4.45
C GLY A 154 -5.73 11.33 3.84
N GLY A 155 -7.05 11.47 4.02
CA GLY A 155 -8.03 10.62 3.36
C GLY A 155 -7.99 10.72 1.83
N ILE A 156 -7.86 11.93 1.29
CA ILE A 156 -7.72 12.15 -0.17
C ILE A 156 -6.43 11.52 -0.69
N VAL A 157 -5.30 11.73 0.01
CA VAL A 157 -4.00 11.15 -0.37
C VAL A 157 -4.04 9.62 -0.31
N MET A 158 -4.68 9.05 0.72
CA MET A 158 -4.89 7.60 0.84
C MET A 158 -5.65 7.06 -0.37
N LEU A 159 -6.79 7.64 -0.71
CA LEU A 159 -7.60 7.20 -1.85
C LEU A 159 -6.83 7.37 -3.17
N ALA A 160 -6.18 8.50 -3.37
CA ALA A 160 -5.37 8.75 -4.57
C ALA A 160 -4.23 7.72 -4.71
N ALA A 161 -3.53 7.39 -3.61
CA ALA A 161 -2.47 6.40 -3.62
C ALA A 161 -2.97 4.99 -3.94
N LEU A 162 -4.13 4.59 -3.40
CA LEU A 162 -4.74 3.29 -3.67
C LEU A 162 -5.24 3.18 -5.12
N PHE A 163 -5.87 4.24 -5.65
CA PHE A 163 -6.28 4.27 -7.05
C PHE A 163 -5.06 4.26 -7.98
N ALA A 164 -4.12 5.19 -7.79
CA ALA A 164 -2.92 5.28 -8.63
C ALA A 164 -2.05 4.02 -8.55
N GLY A 165 -2.07 3.31 -7.41
CA GLY A 165 -1.35 2.05 -7.23
C GLY A 165 -1.92 0.86 -8.00
N GLY A 166 -3.08 1.00 -8.63
CA GLY A 166 -3.72 -0.10 -9.38
C GLY A 166 -4.29 -1.20 -8.48
N VAL A 167 -4.38 -0.95 -7.17
CA VAL A 167 -4.86 -1.93 -6.20
C VAL A 167 -6.39 -2.07 -6.27
N ILE A 168 -7.10 -0.93 -6.36
CA ILE A 168 -8.57 -0.91 -6.49
C ILE A 168 -8.97 -1.14 -7.94
N TYR A 169 -8.35 -0.43 -8.87
CA TYR A 169 -8.68 -0.51 -10.29
C TYR A 169 -7.46 -0.92 -11.11
N PRO A 170 -7.60 -1.83 -12.10
CA PRO A 170 -6.47 -2.31 -12.90
C PRO A 170 -5.79 -1.17 -13.68
N LEU A 171 -4.46 -1.07 -13.56
CA LEU A 171 -3.66 -0.02 -14.20
C LEU A 171 -3.83 0.03 -15.72
N ASN A 172 -4.04 -1.12 -16.37
CA ASN A 172 -4.17 -1.22 -17.82
C ASN A 172 -5.42 -0.53 -18.38
N LEU A 173 -6.43 -0.31 -17.53
CA LEU A 173 -7.67 0.37 -17.89
C LEU A 173 -7.64 1.87 -17.56
N MET A 174 -6.53 2.34 -16.99
CA MET A 174 -6.34 3.76 -16.65
C MET A 174 -5.67 4.53 -17.79
N PRO A 175 -5.92 5.86 -17.90
CA PRO A 175 -5.22 6.72 -18.82
C PRO A 175 -3.69 6.68 -18.61
N GLU A 176 -2.91 6.84 -19.66
CA GLU A 176 -1.44 6.78 -19.63
C GLU A 176 -0.81 7.73 -18.59
N ALA A 177 -1.41 8.90 -18.38
CA ALA A 177 -0.95 9.87 -17.38
C ALA A 177 -0.99 9.26 -15.96
N VAL A 178 -2.06 8.52 -15.61
CA VAL A 178 -2.21 7.87 -14.32
C VAL A 178 -1.28 6.67 -14.20
N GLN A 179 -1.07 5.94 -15.31
CA GLN A 179 -0.11 4.83 -15.34
C GLN A 179 1.32 5.30 -15.04
N LYS A 180 1.72 6.45 -15.58
CA LYS A 180 3.03 7.06 -15.27
C LYS A 180 3.12 7.50 -13.81
N LEU A 181 2.07 8.12 -13.29
CA LEU A 181 1.99 8.55 -11.89
C LEU A 181 2.00 7.37 -10.91
N SER A 182 1.51 6.20 -11.33
CA SER A 182 1.48 4.99 -10.51
C SER A 182 2.86 4.55 -10.01
N ILE A 183 3.94 4.95 -10.69
CA ILE A 183 5.32 4.65 -10.29
C ILE A 183 5.65 5.28 -8.93
N LEU A 184 5.03 6.41 -8.59
CA LEU A 184 5.19 7.06 -7.29
C LEU A 184 4.33 6.41 -6.20
N SER A 185 3.36 5.57 -6.55
CA SER A 185 2.44 5.00 -5.58
C SER A 185 3.08 3.91 -4.74
N VAL A 186 3.07 4.09 -3.42
CA VAL A 186 3.51 3.11 -2.42
C VAL A 186 2.74 1.79 -2.59
N ALA A 187 1.43 1.87 -2.85
CA ALA A 187 0.58 0.70 -3.02
C ALA A 187 1.02 -0.20 -4.19
N ARG A 188 1.51 0.39 -5.30
CA ARG A 188 2.08 -0.37 -6.42
C ARG A 188 3.33 -1.15 -6.01
N HIS A 189 4.23 -0.52 -5.28
CA HIS A 189 5.47 -1.15 -4.84
C HIS A 189 5.23 -2.24 -3.79
N MET A 190 4.24 -2.04 -2.90
CA MET A 190 3.79 -3.08 -1.98
C MET A 190 3.19 -4.26 -2.73
N PHE A 191 2.36 -4.01 -3.76
CA PHE A 191 1.81 -5.06 -4.60
C PHE A 191 2.92 -5.89 -5.27
N ALA A 192 3.89 -5.22 -5.88
CA ALA A 192 5.04 -5.88 -6.50
C ALA A 192 5.94 -6.64 -5.49
N GLY A 193 6.01 -6.18 -4.25
CA GLY A 193 6.76 -6.84 -3.18
C GLY A 193 6.06 -8.11 -2.67
N ILE A 194 4.75 -8.09 -2.56
CA ILE A 194 3.94 -9.21 -2.02
C ILE A 194 3.70 -10.26 -3.12
N VAL A 195 3.39 -9.82 -4.35
CA VAL A 195 3.05 -10.70 -5.48
C VAL A 195 4.07 -10.52 -6.61
N PRO A 196 5.30 -11.04 -6.45
CA PRO A 196 6.38 -10.84 -7.42
C PRO A 196 6.08 -11.42 -8.80
N GLU A 197 5.32 -12.51 -8.85
CA GLU A 197 4.92 -13.15 -10.11
C GLU A 197 3.96 -12.27 -10.93
N ALA A 198 3.08 -11.53 -10.27
CA ALA A 198 2.14 -10.63 -10.91
C ALA A 198 2.81 -9.34 -11.42
N ALA A 199 3.93 -8.96 -10.81
CA ALA A 199 4.68 -7.74 -11.16
C ALA A 199 5.75 -7.96 -12.24
N GLY A 200 5.79 -9.11 -12.88
CA GLY A 200 6.76 -9.39 -13.93
C GLY A 200 8.21 -9.60 -13.45
N GLY A 201 8.39 -10.06 -12.21
CA GLY A 201 9.71 -10.40 -11.66
C GLY A 201 10.58 -9.19 -11.26
N GLY A 202 10.10 -7.98 -11.42
CA GLY A 202 10.78 -6.76 -10.98
C GLY A 202 10.77 -6.59 -9.47
N CYS A 203 11.93 -6.30 -8.89
CA CYS A 203 12.11 -6.09 -7.46
C CYS A 203 11.23 -4.96 -6.90
N GLY A 204 10.07 -5.28 -6.35
CA GLY A 204 9.24 -4.32 -5.60
C GLY A 204 9.92 -3.81 -4.31
N LEU A 205 10.88 -4.54 -3.77
CA LEU A 205 11.60 -4.17 -2.55
C LEU A 205 12.61 -3.03 -2.75
N GLY A 206 13.33 -3.00 -3.88
CA GLY A 206 14.32 -1.95 -4.14
C GLY A 206 13.71 -0.55 -4.18
N PRO A 207 12.71 -0.28 -5.02
CA PRO A 207 12.02 1.01 -5.05
C PRO A 207 11.36 1.37 -3.71
N LEU A 208 10.80 0.39 -2.99
CA LEU A 208 10.18 0.62 -1.69
C LEU A 208 11.22 1.02 -0.63
N ALA A 209 12.37 0.36 -0.61
CA ALA A 209 13.47 0.72 0.28
C ALA A 209 14.06 2.10 -0.06
N ALA A 210 14.20 2.42 -1.35
CA ALA A 210 14.64 3.74 -1.78
C ALA A 210 13.65 4.83 -1.38
N ALA A 211 12.35 4.61 -1.55
CA ALA A 211 11.31 5.53 -1.11
C ALA A 211 11.35 5.74 0.40
N ALA A 212 11.47 4.66 1.20
CA ALA A 212 11.63 4.75 2.64
C ALA A 212 12.85 5.58 3.03
N GLY A 213 14.01 5.34 2.39
CA GLY A 213 15.22 6.10 2.68
C GLY A 213 15.11 7.60 2.38
N ILE A 214 14.52 7.96 1.24
CA ILE A 214 14.32 9.37 0.86
C ILE A 214 13.33 10.05 1.81
N LEU A 215 12.21 9.40 2.11
CA LEU A 215 11.21 9.96 3.01
C LEU A 215 11.73 10.08 4.45
N ALA A 216 12.52 9.11 4.92
CA ALA A 216 13.15 9.17 6.24
C ALA A 216 14.08 10.38 6.37
N LEU A 217 14.87 10.70 5.33
CA LEU A 217 15.72 11.90 5.31
C LEU A 217 14.88 13.18 5.35
N LEU A 218 13.79 13.23 4.57
CA LEU A 218 12.87 14.37 4.57
C LEU A 218 12.18 14.54 5.93
N CYS A 219 11.73 13.45 6.54
CA CYS A 219 11.13 13.45 7.87
C CYS A 219 12.12 13.90 8.95
N GLY A 220 13.37 13.45 8.86
CA GLY A 220 14.43 13.86 9.77
C GLY A 220 14.71 15.37 9.68
N ALA A 221 14.83 15.89 8.46
CA ALA A 221 15.00 17.34 8.22
C ALA A 221 13.79 18.14 8.71
N ALA A 222 12.58 17.69 8.42
CA ALA A 222 11.36 18.35 8.86
C ALA A 222 11.19 18.31 10.39
N ALA A 223 11.54 17.20 11.05
CA ALA A 223 11.52 17.07 12.50
C ALA A 223 12.57 17.99 13.17
N ALA A 224 13.73 18.22 12.53
CA ALA A 224 14.73 19.16 13.03
C ALA A 224 14.27 20.63 12.95
N ALA A 225 13.38 20.93 12.00
CA ALA A 225 12.80 22.28 11.82
C ALA A 225 11.61 22.59 12.75
N LEU A 226 11.01 21.56 13.38
CA LEU A 226 9.93 21.71 14.38
C LEU A 226 10.45 22.42 15.65
#